data_6609934957f98a02cf4c4a00656bb532
#
_entry.id   6609934957f98a02cf4c4a00656bb532
#
_cell.length_a   1.000
_cell.length_b   1.000
_cell.length_c   1.000
_cell.angle_alpha   90.00
_cell.angle_beta   90.00
_cell.angle_gamma   90.00
#
_symmetry.space_group_name_H-M   'P 1'
#
loop_
_entity.id
_entity.type
_entity.pdbx_description
1 polymer ?
#
loop_
_entity_poly.entity_id
_entity_poly.type
_entity_poly.pdbx_seq_one_letter_code
_entity_poly.pdbx_strand_id
1 'polypeptide(L)'
;MAEPRRLEQAQKLLRQVPKAKRPLNQRLLVAAALSVVMSPPPIVVGGTAQEFWTGDEYHPTDLDLVPGPSRADQEAFRDLGFKKEGRHWVREDIPIATEFPHHESFEVRRTYGQKVADVLVKIIGVDDLYLDRLGQSTSTINVRDQHFSSLLAVALTNWENLDWSYIETRIVEITTVTADLGDSMRTMHRRCRGAARNALARQREKLL
;
A
#
# COMPACT_ATOMS: atom_id res chain seq x y z
N MET A 1 10.05 3.70 -25.48
CA MET A 1 9.36 4.99 -25.25
C MET A 1 7.88 4.73 -25.10
N ALA A 2 7.24 5.37 -24.11
CA ALA A 2 5.77 5.29 -23.97
C ALA A 2 5.10 5.99 -25.17
N GLU A 3 3.94 5.48 -25.61
CA GLU A 3 3.18 6.09 -26.69
C GLU A 3 2.80 7.54 -26.34
N PRO A 4 2.88 8.50 -27.28
CA PRO A 4 2.57 9.91 -27.01
C PRO A 4 1.21 10.14 -26.34
N ARG A 5 0.20 9.37 -26.73
CA ARG A 5 -1.14 9.40 -26.13
C ARG A 5 -1.14 9.05 -24.63
N ARG A 6 -0.35 8.06 -24.23
CA ARG A 6 -0.22 7.64 -22.83
C ARG A 6 0.48 8.72 -22.01
N LEU A 7 1.52 9.33 -22.55
CA LEU A 7 2.21 10.44 -21.88
C LEU A 7 1.29 11.65 -21.71
N GLU A 8 0.50 12.01 -22.72
CA GLU A 8 -0.46 13.11 -22.65
C GLU A 8 -1.55 12.84 -21.57
N GLN A 9 -2.09 11.62 -21.53
CA GLN A 9 -3.06 11.22 -20.51
C GLN A 9 -2.44 11.30 -19.10
N ALA A 10 -1.23 10.78 -18.90
CA ALA A 10 -0.54 10.84 -17.63
C ALA A 10 -0.26 12.30 -17.20
N GLN A 11 0.21 13.15 -18.11
CA GLN A 11 0.38 14.60 -17.86
C GLN A 11 -0.92 15.29 -17.44
N LYS A 12 -2.06 14.92 -18.06
CA LYS A 12 -3.37 15.46 -17.69
C LYS A 12 -3.75 15.10 -16.25
N LEU A 13 -3.44 13.89 -15.81
CA LEU A 13 -3.66 13.44 -14.41
C LEU A 13 -2.74 14.20 -13.45
N LEU A 14 -1.44 14.31 -13.76
CA LEU A 14 -0.48 15.01 -12.90
C LEU A 14 -0.84 16.49 -12.70
N ARG A 15 -1.37 17.17 -13.72
CA ARG A 15 -1.88 18.56 -13.58
C ARG A 15 -3.09 18.69 -12.63
N GLN A 16 -3.74 17.59 -12.25
CA GLN A 16 -4.85 17.60 -11.28
C GLN A 16 -4.35 17.45 -9.83
N VAL A 17 -3.13 16.94 -9.62
CA VAL A 17 -2.59 16.66 -8.28
C VAL A 17 -2.64 17.89 -7.37
N PRO A 18 -2.12 19.09 -7.73
CA PRO A 18 -2.18 20.26 -6.85
C PRO A 18 -3.59 20.80 -6.63
N LYS A 19 -4.58 20.37 -7.42
CA LYS A 19 -5.99 20.77 -7.28
C LYS A 19 -6.78 19.86 -6.36
N ALA A 20 -6.28 18.66 -6.06
CA ALA A 20 -6.95 17.70 -5.20
C ALA A 20 -6.79 18.13 -3.73
N LYS A 21 -7.92 18.22 -3.01
CA LYS A 21 -7.95 18.72 -1.62
C LYS A 21 -7.41 17.71 -0.60
N ARG A 22 -7.64 16.41 -0.84
CA ARG A 22 -7.25 15.33 0.09
C ARG A 22 -5.90 14.76 -0.32
N PRO A 23 -4.94 14.63 0.61
CA PRO A 23 -3.63 14.05 0.33
C PRO A 23 -3.69 12.65 -0.31
N LEU A 24 -4.61 11.80 0.15
CA LEU A 24 -4.85 10.50 -0.47
C LEU A 24 -5.19 10.62 -1.96
N ASN A 25 -6.09 11.55 -2.34
CA ASN A 25 -6.47 11.75 -3.73
C ASN A 25 -5.29 12.25 -4.59
N GLN A 26 -4.41 13.07 -4.00
CA GLN A 26 -3.18 13.51 -4.67
C GLN A 26 -2.27 12.32 -5.00
N ARG A 27 -2.02 11.43 -4.02
CA ARG A 27 -1.22 10.22 -4.23
C ARG A 27 -1.87 9.27 -5.24
N LEU A 28 -3.18 9.08 -5.17
CA LEU A 28 -3.89 8.22 -6.12
C LEU A 28 -3.87 8.80 -7.55
N LEU A 29 -3.87 10.13 -7.74
CA LEU A 29 -3.68 10.74 -9.05
C LEU A 29 -2.27 10.51 -9.62
N VAL A 30 -1.23 10.56 -8.76
CA VAL A 30 0.13 10.17 -9.17
C VAL A 30 0.17 8.69 -9.54
N ALA A 31 -0.41 7.80 -8.72
CA ALA A 31 -0.50 6.39 -9.02
C ALA A 31 -1.24 6.12 -10.35
N ALA A 32 -2.33 6.84 -10.62
CA ALA A 32 -3.06 6.75 -11.88
C ALA A 32 -2.20 7.17 -13.08
N ALA A 33 -1.46 8.28 -12.95
CA ALA A 33 -0.57 8.75 -14.02
C ALA A 33 0.53 7.72 -14.33
N LEU A 34 1.15 7.15 -13.29
CA LEU A 34 2.17 6.11 -13.46
C LEU A 34 1.56 4.79 -13.99
N SER A 35 0.32 4.44 -13.59
CA SER A 35 -0.40 3.28 -14.14
C SER A 35 -0.66 3.39 -15.64
N VAL A 36 -0.82 4.61 -16.16
CA VAL A 36 -0.97 4.84 -17.60
C VAL A 36 0.30 4.53 -18.38
N VAL A 37 1.48 4.80 -17.83
CA VAL A 37 2.75 4.66 -18.57
C VAL A 37 3.51 3.37 -18.26
N MET A 38 3.33 2.76 -17.09
CA MET A 38 3.98 1.50 -16.72
C MET A 38 3.33 0.27 -17.37
N SER A 39 4.15 -0.75 -17.57
CA SER A 39 3.69 -2.08 -18.02
C SER A 39 4.51 -3.20 -17.34
N PRO A 40 3.89 -3.98 -16.44
CA PRO A 40 2.48 -3.91 -16.00
C PRO A 40 2.17 -2.65 -15.17
N PRO A 41 0.89 -2.24 -15.08
CA PRO A 41 0.49 -1.17 -14.19
C PRO A 41 0.84 -1.50 -12.73
N PRO A 42 1.35 -0.53 -11.95
CA PRO A 42 1.79 -0.77 -10.59
C PRO A 42 0.61 -0.96 -9.63
N ILE A 43 0.92 -1.54 -8.47
CA ILE A 43 0.00 -1.71 -7.34
C ILE A 43 0.43 -0.73 -6.25
N VAL A 44 -0.50 0.04 -5.73
CA VAL A 44 -0.29 0.89 -4.55
C VAL A 44 -0.20 -0.02 -3.31
N VAL A 45 0.88 0.14 -2.56
CA VAL A 45 1.16 -0.60 -1.32
C VAL A 45 1.47 0.36 -0.16
N GLY A 46 2.05 -0.11 0.91
CA GLY A 46 2.61 0.71 1.97
C GLY A 46 1.61 1.62 2.68
N GLY A 47 2.08 2.81 3.04
CA GLY A 47 1.30 3.77 3.82
C GLY A 47 0.07 4.30 3.10
N THR A 48 0.18 4.59 1.80
CA THR A 48 -0.97 5.06 0.99
C THR A 48 -2.09 4.03 0.90
N ALA A 49 -1.75 2.75 0.77
CA ALA A 49 -2.76 1.68 0.81
C ALA A 49 -3.39 1.54 2.20
N GLN A 50 -2.62 1.71 3.26
CA GLN A 50 -3.15 1.70 4.62
C GLN A 50 -4.15 2.84 4.84
N GLU A 51 -3.82 4.08 4.45
CA GLU A 51 -4.74 5.21 4.53
C GLU A 51 -6.03 4.94 3.73
N PHE A 52 -5.92 4.34 2.55
CA PHE A 52 -7.07 3.95 1.75
C PHE A 52 -8.03 3.01 2.49
N TRP A 53 -7.49 1.99 3.17
CA TRP A 53 -8.28 0.97 3.87
C TRP A 53 -8.71 1.34 5.29
N THR A 54 -8.03 2.31 5.93
CA THR A 54 -8.33 2.72 7.32
C THR A 54 -8.95 4.13 7.41
N GLY A 55 -9.06 4.85 6.30
CA GLY A 55 -9.45 6.25 6.29
C GLY A 55 -8.29 7.17 6.70
N ASP A 56 -8.60 8.32 7.29
CA ASP A 56 -7.63 9.39 7.53
C ASP A 56 -6.74 9.17 8.80
N GLU A 57 -6.65 7.97 9.35
CA GLU A 57 -5.85 7.71 10.57
C GLU A 57 -4.34 7.61 10.31
N TYR A 58 -3.92 7.43 9.06
CA TYR A 58 -2.51 7.32 8.68
C TYR A 58 -2.21 8.30 7.54
N HIS A 59 -1.20 9.16 7.72
CA HIS A 59 -0.85 10.21 6.75
C HIS A 59 0.57 9.99 6.20
N PRO A 60 0.75 9.12 5.19
CA PRO A 60 2.04 8.93 4.56
C PRO A 60 2.43 10.18 3.77
N THR A 61 3.74 10.43 3.68
CA THR A 61 4.32 11.51 2.87
C THR A 61 4.71 11.07 1.47
N ASP A 62 4.76 9.76 1.24
CA ASP A 62 5.23 9.09 0.03
C ASP A 62 4.18 8.16 -0.57
N LEU A 63 4.48 7.71 -1.78
CA LEU A 63 3.67 6.77 -2.53
C LEU A 63 4.53 5.54 -2.84
N ASP A 64 4.20 4.41 -2.22
CA ASP A 64 4.84 3.12 -2.45
C ASP A 64 4.13 2.35 -3.56
N LEU A 65 4.87 1.90 -4.56
CA LEU A 65 4.37 1.17 -5.71
C LEU A 65 5.16 -0.11 -5.99
N VAL A 66 4.50 -1.18 -6.42
CA VAL A 66 5.13 -2.42 -6.90
C VAL A 66 4.47 -2.89 -8.20
N PRO A 67 5.22 -3.58 -9.09
CA PRO A 67 6.66 -3.78 -9.09
C PRO A 67 7.45 -2.51 -9.41
N GLY A 68 8.76 -2.58 -9.24
CA GLY A 68 9.66 -1.51 -9.66
C GLY A 68 9.60 -1.22 -11.17
N PRO A 69 9.92 0.00 -11.62
CA PRO A 69 9.83 0.40 -13.00
C PRO A 69 10.92 -0.27 -13.85
N SER A 70 10.55 -0.78 -15.02
CA SER A 70 11.49 -1.21 -16.06
C SER A 70 12.30 -0.02 -16.58
N ARG A 71 13.32 -0.29 -17.39
CA ARG A 71 14.10 0.80 -18.05
C ARG A 71 13.20 1.71 -18.91
N ALA A 72 12.26 1.12 -19.64
CA ALA A 72 11.32 1.88 -20.48
C ALA A 72 10.37 2.74 -19.64
N ASP A 73 9.89 2.22 -18.48
CA ASP A 73 9.06 2.99 -17.56
C ASP A 73 9.84 4.18 -16.96
N GLN A 74 11.13 3.97 -16.62
CA GLN A 74 12.00 5.04 -16.13
C GLN A 74 12.24 6.15 -17.17
N GLU A 75 12.31 5.82 -18.45
CA GLU A 75 12.37 6.80 -19.54
C GLU A 75 11.06 7.60 -19.59
N ALA A 76 9.90 6.92 -19.54
CA ALA A 76 8.59 7.58 -19.48
C ALA A 76 8.45 8.50 -18.25
N PHE A 77 8.99 8.12 -17.11
CA PHE A 77 8.97 8.98 -15.91
C PHE A 77 9.76 10.28 -16.14
N ARG A 78 10.92 10.21 -16.80
CA ARG A 78 11.69 11.42 -17.14
C ARG A 78 10.92 12.31 -18.13
N ASP A 79 10.25 11.70 -19.12
CA ASP A 79 9.39 12.44 -20.07
C ASP A 79 8.19 13.12 -19.36
N LEU A 80 7.74 12.55 -18.25
CA LEU A 80 6.73 13.15 -17.37
C LEU A 80 7.30 14.20 -16.41
N GLY A 81 8.62 14.45 -16.41
CA GLY A 81 9.29 15.41 -15.56
C GLY A 81 9.71 14.89 -14.18
N PHE A 82 9.62 13.59 -13.94
CA PHE A 82 10.17 13.01 -12.70
C PHE A 82 11.69 12.88 -12.78
N LYS A 83 12.35 13.13 -11.65
CA LYS A 83 13.79 12.91 -11.44
C LYS A 83 13.99 11.82 -10.39
N LYS A 84 15.01 10.99 -10.57
CA LYS A 84 15.39 9.99 -9.58
C LYS A 84 16.35 10.60 -8.56
N GLU A 85 15.96 10.61 -7.30
CA GLU A 85 16.75 11.08 -6.16
C GLU A 85 16.86 9.94 -5.13
N GLY A 86 18.02 9.28 -5.10
CA GLY A 86 18.23 8.08 -4.31
C GLY A 86 17.27 6.96 -4.70
N ARG A 87 16.43 6.54 -3.75
CA ARG A 87 15.39 5.52 -3.96
C ARG A 87 14.06 6.09 -4.48
N HIS A 88 13.89 7.43 -4.44
CA HIS A 88 12.65 8.08 -4.79
C HIS A 88 12.64 8.63 -6.22
N TRP A 89 11.44 8.73 -6.78
CA TRP A 89 11.14 9.52 -7.95
C TRP A 89 10.35 10.74 -7.49
N VAL A 90 10.89 11.93 -7.78
CA VAL A 90 10.34 13.21 -7.35
C VAL A 90 10.05 14.10 -8.55
N ARG A 91 9.07 14.97 -8.41
CA ARG A 91 8.75 16.00 -9.40
C ARG A 91 8.54 17.32 -8.67
N GLU A 92 9.16 18.38 -9.17
CA GLU A 92 9.28 19.68 -8.50
C GLU A 92 7.92 20.32 -8.13
N ASP A 93 6.92 20.16 -9.01
CA ASP A 93 5.58 20.71 -8.81
C ASP A 93 4.61 19.79 -8.04
N ILE A 94 5.08 18.63 -7.60
CA ILE A 94 4.28 17.63 -6.87
C ILE A 94 5.00 17.22 -5.57
N PRO A 95 4.45 17.59 -4.39
CA PRO A 95 5.08 17.30 -3.10
C PRO A 95 4.86 15.84 -2.65
N ILE A 96 5.03 14.89 -3.56
CA ILE A 96 4.86 13.45 -3.32
C ILE A 96 6.07 12.73 -3.89
N ALA A 97 6.88 12.15 -3.03
CA ALA A 97 7.93 11.24 -3.43
C ALA A 97 7.31 9.87 -3.77
N THR A 98 7.71 9.27 -4.88
CA THR A 98 7.29 7.91 -5.25
C THR A 98 8.44 6.96 -5.04
N GLU A 99 8.20 5.88 -4.29
CA GLU A 99 9.16 4.82 -4.03
C GLU A 99 8.69 3.50 -4.64
N PHE A 100 9.67 2.67 -5.00
CA PHE A 100 9.44 1.30 -5.43
C PHE A 100 10.21 0.37 -4.50
N PRO A 101 9.62 0.01 -3.35
CA PRO A 101 10.30 -0.86 -2.39
C PRO A 101 10.56 -2.24 -3.00
N HIS A 102 11.74 -2.80 -2.69
CA HIS A 102 12.04 -4.18 -3.03
C HIS A 102 11.29 -5.11 -2.07
N HIS A 103 10.22 -5.71 -2.54
CA HIS A 103 9.49 -6.74 -1.80
C HIS A 103 10.04 -8.14 -2.11
N GLU A 104 11.21 -8.45 -1.58
CA GLU A 104 11.74 -9.82 -1.68
C GLU A 104 10.97 -10.82 -0.81
N SER A 105 10.27 -10.34 0.22
CA SER A 105 9.65 -11.17 1.26
C SER A 105 8.13 -11.28 1.20
N PHE A 106 7.44 -10.46 0.38
CA PHE A 106 5.98 -10.46 0.35
C PHE A 106 5.42 -10.33 -1.07
N GLU A 107 4.73 -11.37 -1.53
CA GLU A 107 4.03 -11.40 -2.81
C GLU A 107 2.59 -10.90 -2.65
N VAL A 108 2.24 -9.82 -3.35
CA VAL A 108 0.85 -9.34 -3.44
C VAL A 108 0.05 -10.27 -4.35
N ARG A 109 -0.97 -10.95 -3.82
CA ARG A 109 -1.84 -11.87 -4.56
C ARG A 109 -3.23 -11.30 -4.78
N ARG A 110 -3.71 -10.46 -3.87
CA ARG A 110 -5.03 -9.84 -3.96
C ARG A 110 -4.91 -8.33 -4.16
N THR A 111 -5.67 -7.79 -5.08
CA THR A 111 -5.71 -6.35 -5.34
C THR A 111 -7.15 -5.87 -5.41
N TYR A 112 -7.35 -4.62 -5.02
CA TYR A 112 -8.59 -3.88 -5.21
C TYR A 112 -8.41 -2.85 -6.33
N GLY A 113 -9.40 -2.69 -7.19
CA GLY A 113 -9.39 -1.72 -8.29
C GLY A 113 -10.15 -0.46 -7.91
N GLN A 114 -9.44 0.66 -7.74
CA GLN A 114 -10.02 1.97 -7.50
C GLN A 114 -10.03 2.81 -8.77
N LYS A 115 -11.21 3.28 -9.19
CA LYS A 115 -11.29 4.22 -10.32
C LYS A 115 -10.86 5.61 -9.86
N VAL A 116 -9.83 6.17 -10.51
CA VAL A 116 -9.29 7.51 -10.28
C VAL A 116 -9.34 8.27 -11.60
N ALA A 117 -10.20 9.27 -11.71
CA ALA A 117 -10.62 9.82 -13.00
C ALA A 117 -11.07 8.67 -13.94
N ASP A 118 -10.39 8.49 -15.09
CA ASP A 118 -10.73 7.44 -16.05
C ASP A 118 -9.73 6.25 -16.02
N VAL A 119 -8.90 6.15 -14.97
CA VAL A 119 -7.88 5.10 -14.82
C VAL A 119 -8.24 4.18 -13.65
N LEU A 120 -8.10 2.87 -13.87
CA LEU A 120 -8.20 1.87 -12.81
C LEU A 120 -6.84 1.74 -12.13
N VAL A 121 -6.74 2.22 -10.91
CA VAL A 121 -5.56 2.07 -10.03
C VAL A 121 -5.71 0.81 -9.22
N LYS A 122 -4.69 -0.05 -9.24
CA LYS A 122 -4.62 -1.24 -8.39
C LYS A 122 -4.08 -0.86 -7.02
N ILE A 123 -4.76 -1.27 -5.98
CA ILE A 123 -4.35 -1.12 -4.58
C ILE A 123 -4.23 -2.52 -3.99
N ILE A 124 -3.22 -2.79 -3.17
CA ILE A 124 -3.09 -4.06 -2.45
C ILE A 124 -4.40 -4.37 -1.72
N GLY A 125 -4.88 -5.61 -1.81
CA GLY A 125 -6.07 -6.06 -1.09
C GLY A 125 -5.87 -5.98 0.42
N VAL A 126 -6.93 -5.76 1.17
CA VAL A 126 -6.85 -5.55 2.62
C VAL A 126 -6.25 -6.74 3.36
N ASP A 127 -6.46 -7.96 2.88
CA ASP A 127 -5.88 -9.18 3.45
C ASP A 127 -4.35 -9.20 3.28
N ASP A 128 -3.88 -8.86 2.09
CA ASP A 128 -2.45 -8.80 1.80
C ASP A 128 -1.78 -7.61 2.49
N LEU A 129 -2.49 -6.47 2.63
CA LEU A 129 -2.03 -5.36 3.45
C LEU A 129 -1.89 -5.76 4.93
N TYR A 130 -2.86 -6.51 5.47
CA TYR A 130 -2.77 -7.05 6.82
C TYR A 130 -1.53 -7.93 6.99
N LEU A 131 -1.25 -8.83 6.03
CA LEU A 131 -0.09 -9.71 6.04
C LEU A 131 1.24 -8.94 5.92
N ASP A 132 1.30 -7.89 5.08
CA ASP A 132 2.45 -7.01 4.97
C ASP A 132 2.74 -6.31 6.32
N ARG A 133 1.73 -5.71 6.96
CA ARG A 133 1.86 -5.09 8.27
C ARG A 133 2.21 -6.10 9.37
N LEU A 134 1.69 -7.32 9.26
CA LEU A 134 2.03 -8.42 10.16
C LEU A 134 3.52 -8.78 10.06
N GLY A 135 4.06 -8.92 8.85
CA GLY A 135 5.48 -9.15 8.62
C GLY A 135 6.34 -8.03 9.20
N GLN A 136 5.99 -6.77 8.94
CA GLN A 136 6.71 -5.61 9.47
C GLN A 136 6.67 -5.57 11.02
N SER A 137 5.56 -5.95 11.65
CA SER A 137 5.45 -5.99 13.12
C SER A 137 6.34 -7.04 13.79
N THR A 138 6.90 -7.97 13.03
CA THR A 138 7.82 -8.99 13.55
C THR A 138 9.30 -8.58 13.45
N SER A 139 9.62 -7.55 12.64
CA SER A 139 10.98 -7.36 12.10
C SER A 139 11.96 -6.56 12.96
N THR A 140 11.54 -5.74 13.95
CA THR A 140 12.50 -5.00 14.81
C THR A 140 11.93 -4.55 16.15
N ILE A 141 12.79 -4.50 17.18
CA ILE A 141 12.41 -4.21 18.57
C ILE A 141 11.99 -2.75 18.76
N ASN A 142 12.63 -1.79 18.07
CA ASN A 142 12.44 -0.36 18.32
C ASN A 142 11.25 0.30 17.58
N VAL A 143 10.69 -0.36 16.58
CA VAL A 143 9.50 0.12 15.81
C VAL A 143 8.30 -0.81 15.98
N ARG A 144 8.42 -1.80 16.87
CA ARG A 144 7.42 -2.86 17.07
C ARG A 144 6.05 -2.31 17.46
N ASP A 145 6.01 -1.31 18.32
CA ASP A 145 4.74 -0.73 18.78
C ASP A 145 4.03 0.06 17.68
N GLN A 146 4.78 0.80 16.86
CA GLN A 146 4.22 1.54 15.73
C GLN A 146 3.68 0.59 14.65
N HIS A 147 4.45 -0.45 14.30
CA HIS A 147 4.00 -1.45 13.33
C HIS A 147 2.82 -2.28 13.86
N PHE A 148 2.81 -2.60 15.15
CA PHE A 148 1.67 -3.28 15.76
C PHE A 148 0.42 -2.39 15.79
N SER A 149 0.55 -1.11 16.08
CA SER A 149 -0.57 -0.16 16.02
C SER A 149 -1.14 -0.04 14.61
N SER A 150 -0.27 0.02 13.60
CA SER A 150 -0.63 0.00 12.19
C SER A 150 -1.40 -1.27 11.79
N LEU A 151 -0.88 -2.45 12.17
CA LEU A 151 -1.55 -3.74 11.98
C LEU A 151 -2.92 -3.80 12.67
N LEU A 152 -2.99 -3.32 13.91
CA LEU A 152 -4.23 -3.30 14.70
C LEU A 152 -5.27 -2.35 14.07
N ALA A 153 -4.87 -1.19 13.55
CA ALA A 153 -5.76 -0.27 12.87
C ALA A 153 -6.39 -0.92 11.63
N VAL A 154 -5.59 -1.61 10.80
CA VAL A 154 -6.11 -2.37 9.64
C VAL A 154 -7.13 -3.42 10.10
N ALA A 155 -6.82 -4.18 11.17
CA ALA A 155 -7.70 -5.22 11.70
C ALA A 155 -9.01 -4.66 12.25
N LEU A 156 -8.97 -3.55 12.98
CA LEU A 156 -10.15 -2.93 13.58
C LEU A 156 -11.09 -2.36 12.53
N THR A 157 -10.54 -1.59 11.59
CA THR A 157 -11.34 -0.92 10.57
C THR A 157 -11.97 -1.89 9.57
N ASN A 158 -11.29 -3.03 9.31
CA ASN A 158 -11.70 -3.98 8.29
C ASN A 158 -12.09 -5.36 8.83
N TRP A 159 -12.43 -5.47 10.10
CA TRP A 159 -12.67 -6.76 10.79
C TRP A 159 -13.60 -7.71 10.04
N GLU A 160 -14.71 -7.19 9.52
CA GLU A 160 -15.74 -7.99 8.82
C GLU A 160 -15.37 -8.25 7.33
N ASN A 161 -14.40 -7.49 6.79
CA ASN A 161 -13.96 -7.59 5.40
C ASN A 161 -12.72 -8.48 5.24
N LEU A 162 -11.99 -8.77 6.33
CA LEU A 162 -10.81 -9.61 6.33
C LEU A 162 -11.18 -11.09 6.19
N ASP A 163 -10.59 -11.74 5.19
CA ASP A 163 -10.64 -13.19 5.00
C ASP A 163 -9.60 -13.86 5.91
N TRP A 164 -10.02 -14.13 7.15
CA TRP A 164 -9.16 -14.75 8.16
C TRP A 164 -8.62 -16.12 7.73
N SER A 165 -9.38 -16.90 6.96
CA SER A 165 -8.95 -18.21 6.46
C SER A 165 -7.82 -18.07 5.45
N TYR A 166 -7.92 -17.11 4.53
CA TYR A 166 -6.86 -16.77 3.60
C TYR A 166 -5.59 -16.31 4.33
N ILE A 167 -5.74 -15.41 5.31
CA ILE A 167 -4.61 -14.90 6.10
C ILE A 167 -3.87 -16.05 6.81
N GLU A 168 -4.61 -16.94 7.48
CA GLU A 168 -4.04 -18.10 8.17
C GLU A 168 -3.32 -19.04 7.20
N THR A 169 -3.90 -19.30 6.02
CA THR A 169 -3.26 -20.10 4.97
C THR A 169 -1.95 -19.48 4.50
N ARG A 170 -1.92 -18.18 4.26
CA ARG A 170 -0.72 -17.45 3.84
C ARG A 170 0.39 -17.48 4.91
N ILE A 171 0.04 -17.36 6.19
CA ILE A 171 1.00 -17.49 7.29
C ILE A 171 1.61 -18.90 7.30
N VAL A 172 0.83 -19.95 7.04
CA VAL A 172 1.36 -21.32 6.94
C VAL A 172 2.33 -21.45 5.75
N GLU A 173 1.98 -20.92 4.58
CA GLU A 173 2.86 -20.92 3.40
C GLU A 173 4.19 -20.21 3.69
N ILE A 174 4.16 -19.04 4.30
CA ILE A 174 5.36 -18.29 4.70
C ILE A 174 6.21 -19.11 5.69
N THR A 175 5.56 -19.82 6.62
CA THR A 175 6.25 -20.70 7.59
C THR A 175 6.99 -21.84 6.91
N THR A 176 6.48 -22.39 5.80
CA THR A 176 7.15 -23.45 5.08
C THR A 176 8.42 -22.99 4.36
N VAL A 177 8.52 -21.69 4.04
CA VAL A 177 9.68 -21.10 3.37
C VAL A 177 10.69 -20.54 4.40
N THR A 178 10.17 -19.87 5.45
CA THR A 178 10.97 -19.21 6.49
C THR A 178 10.32 -19.46 7.85
N ALA A 179 10.73 -20.55 8.53
CA ALA A 179 10.08 -21.03 9.75
C ALA A 179 10.04 -19.96 10.85
N ASP A 180 11.16 -19.30 11.15
CA ASP A 180 11.25 -18.30 12.23
C ASP A 180 10.34 -17.09 11.98
N LEU A 181 10.27 -16.62 10.74
CA LEU A 181 9.37 -15.54 10.34
C LEU A 181 7.89 -15.96 10.50
N GLY A 182 7.55 -17.14 10.00
CA GLY A 182 6.19 -17.66 10.09
C GLY A 182 5.72 -17.88 11.52
N ASP A 183 6.56 -18.35 12.42
CA ASP A 183 6.23 -18.53 13.82
C ASP A 183 6.04 -17.19 14.55
N SER A 184 6.88 -16.21 14.23
CA SER A 184 6.76 -14.84 14.71
C SER A 184 5.46 -14.21 14.22
N MET A 185 5.13 -14.35 12.92
CA MET A 185 3.88 -13.87 12.33
C MET A 185 2.66 -14.54 12.97
N ARG A 186 2.69 -15.85 13.20
CA ARG A 186 1.61 -16.61 13.87
C ARG A 186 1.33 -16.09 15.28
N THR A 187 2.38 -15.81 16.03
CA THR A 187 2.29 -15.25 17.38
C THR A 187 1.72 -13.85 17.37
N MET A 188 2.19 -12.99 16.49
CA MET A 188 1.72 -11.62 16.35
C MET A 188 0.28 -11.55 15.83
N HIS A 189 -0.07 -12.42 14.88
CA HIS A 189 -1.44 -12.55 14.38
C HIS A 189 -2.44 -12.87 15.50
N ARG A 190 -2.15 -13.88 16.34
CA ARG A 190 -3.00 -14.22 17.51
C ARG A 190 -3.15 -13.05 18.47
N ARG A 191 -2.06 -12.33 18.75
CA ARG A 191 -2.06 -11.12 19.60
C ARG A 191 -2.94 -10.02 19.02
N CYS A 192 -2.76 -9.68 17.74
CA CYS A 192 -3.53 -8.64 17.06
C CYS A 192 -5.01 -8.99 16.99
N ARG A 193 -5.35 -10.20 16.57
CA ARG A 193 -6.74 -10.68 16.45
C ARG A 193 -7.46 -10.69 17.79
N GLY A 194 -6.77 -11.08 18.88
CA GLY A 194 -7.29 -11.01 20.25
C GLY A 194 -7.53 -9.57 20.70
N ALA A 195 -6.58 -8.67 20.47
CA ALA A 195 -6.70 -7.25 20.82
C ALA A 195 -7.85 -6.57 20.06
N ALA A 196 -7.96 -6.80 18.75
CA ALA A 196 -9.02 -6.25 17.90
C ALA A 196 -10.40 -6.74 18.37
N ARG A 197 -10.59 -8.04 18.61
CA ARG A 197 -11.84 -8.62 19.11
C ARG A 197 -12.27 -7.98 20.42
N ASN A 198 -11.35 -7.85 21.38
CA ASN A 198 -11.63 -7.25 22.68
C ASN A 198 -12.01 -5.76 22.56
N ALA A 199 -11.35 -5.01 21.67
CA ALA A 199 -11.68 -3.61 21.44
C ALA A 199 -13.06 -3.44 20.81
N LEU A 200 -13.40 -4.23 19.81
CA LEU A 200 -14.74 -4.24 19.18
C LEU A 200 -15.85 -4.65 20.14
N ALA A 201 -15.62 -5.64 21.02
CA ALA A 201 -16.58 -6.03 22.05
C ALA A 201 -16.89 -4.86 23.00
N ARG A 202 -15.86 -4.16 23.49
CA ARG A 202 -16.01 -2.98 24.36
C ARG A 202 -16.73 -1.81 23.67
N GLN A 203 -16.55 -1.64 22.37
CA GLN A 203 -17.29 -0.62 21.62
C GLN A 203 -18.78 -0.96 21.54
N ARG A 204 -19.13 -2.23 21.30
CA ARG A 204 -20.53 -2.68 21.27
C ARG A 204 -21.22 -2.51 22.61
N GLU A 205 -20.54 -2.83 23.73
CA GLU A 205 -21.07 -2.65 25.10
C GLU A 205 -21.35 -1.18 25.46
N LYS A 206 -20.62 -0.23 24.88
CA LYS A 206 -20.83 1.21 25.12
C LYS A 206 -21.96 1.82 24.30
N LEU A 207 -22.46 1.11 23.31
CA LEU A 207 -23.55 1.56 22.43
C LEU A 207 -24.92 1.01 22.85
N LEU A 208 -24.93 0.09 23.82
CA LEU A 208 -26.12 -0.49 24.48
C LEU A 208 -26.40 0.21 25.81
#